data_2cabdf78722505805f4904552c650ec5
#
_entry.id   2cabdf78722505805f4904552c650ec5
#
_cell.length_a   1.000
_cell.length_b   1.000
_cell.length_c   1.000
_cell.angle_alpha   90.00
_cell.angle_beta   90.00
_cell.angle_gamma   90.00
#
_symmetry.space_group_name_H-M   'P 1'
#
loop_
_entity.id
_entity.type
_entity.pdbx_description
1 polymer ?
#
loop_
_entity_poly.entity_id
_entity_poly.type
_entity_poly.pdbx_seq_one_letter_code
_entity_poly.pdbx_strand_id
1 'polypeptide(L)'
;MSDQLAPGVTSESVLTGDLRNKVDGIWDAFWSGGISNPLEVLEQLTYLLFIRRLDELQTLEENKANRTGKQIERRIFPEGNDQEGRSWDDLRWSRFKQKSPAEMFSIMGKRVFPFLQELGEEGSTYAGHMKDARFTIPTGALLSKVVDLLDA
;
A
#
# COMPACT_ATOMS: atom_id res chain seq x y z
N MET A 1 29.20 -21.42 -26.37
CA MET A 1 28.94 -20.81 -25.77
C MET A 1 28.26 -20.53 -25.08
N SER A 2 27.97 -20.83 -25.33
CA SER A 2 27.46 -20.29 -24.79
C SER A 2 26.94 -20.05 -23.99
N ASP A 3 26.93 -20.23 -23.69
CA ASP A 3 26.60 -19.80 -22.82
C ASP A 3 26.37 -18.99 -22.45
N GLN A 4 26.68 -19.13 -22.91
CA GLN A 4 26.39 -18.02 -22.52
C GLN A 4 25.31 -17.61 -22.44
N LEU A 5 25.00 -18.26 -22.35
CA LEU A 5 24.03 -17.79 -22.18
C LEU A 5 23.79 -16.92 -21.82
N ALA A 6 23.97 -17.40 -22.02
CA ALA A 6 23.27 -16.15 -22.11
C ALA A 6 22.82 -15.65 -20.75
N PRO A 7 23.31 -14.48 -20.35
CA PRO A 7 22.97 -13.95 -19.02
C PRO A 7 21.48 -13.72 -18.82
N GLY A 8 20.72 -13.49 -19.89
CA GLY A 8 19.30 -13.26 -19.82
C GLY A 8 18.46 -14.41 -19.32
N VAL A 9 19.07 -15.57 -19.10
CA VAL A 9 18.36 -16.78 -18.67
C VAL A 9 18.54 -17.04 -17.18
N THR A 10 19.18 -16.16 -16.45
CA THR A 10 19.36 -16.32 -15.00
C THR A 10 18.06 -16.04 -14.25
N SER A 11 17.91 -16.61 -13.05
CA SER A 11 16.76 -16.34 -12.19
C SER A 11 16.60 -14.85 -11.91
N GLU A 12 17.69 -14.15 -11.72
CA GLU A 12 17.69 -12.72 -11.48
C GLU A 12 17.09 -11.93 -12.66
N SER A 13 17.46 -12.30 -13.89
CA SER A 13 16.90 -11.67 -15.09
C SER A 13 15.41 -11.94 -15.24
N VAL A 14 14.95 -13.15 -14.91
CA VAL A 14 13.54 -13.50 -14.95
C VAL A 14 12.76 -12.66 -13.94
N LEU A 15 13.26 -12.54 -12.71
CA LEU A 15 12.62 -11.70 -11.69
C LEU A 15 12.57 -10.24 -12.10
N THR A 16 13.63 -9.74 -12.74
CA THR A 16 13.67 -8.37 -13.26
C THR A 16 12.63 -8.16 -14.36
N GLY A 17 12.45 -9.16 -15.24
CA GLY A 17 11.45 -9.11 -16.29
C GLY A 17 10.02 -9.10 -15.74
N ASP A 18 9.75 -9.96 -14.75
CA ASP A 18 8.45 -10.00 -14.10
C ASP A 18 8.15 -8.68 -13.37
N LEU A 19 9.14 -8.13 -12.69
CA LEU A 19 9.00 -6.85 -12.00
C LEU A 19 8.72 -5.72 -13.00
N ARG A 20 9.41 -5.71 -14.14
CA ARG A 20 9.17 -4.72 -15.18
C ARG A 20 7.75 -4.82 -15.71
N ASN A 21 7.26 -6.02 -15.99
CA ASN A 21 5.91 -6.23 -16.47
C ASN A 21 4.88 -5.73 -15.46
N LYS A 22 5.13 -5.97 -14.17
CA LYS A 22 4.27 -5.50 -13.11
C LYS A 22 4.23 -3.98 -13.04
N VAL A 23 5.39 -3.34 -13.11
CA VAL A 23 5.51 -1.88 -13.11
C VAL A 23 4.80 -1.29 -14.32
N ASP A 24 5.00 -1.86 -15.51
CA ASP A 24 4.34 -1.41 -16.74
C ASP A 24 2.82 -1.55 -16.63
N GLY A 25 2.35 -2.65 -16.07
CA GLY A 25 0.92 -2.87 -15.84
C GLY A 25 0.29 -1.83 -14.91
N ILE A 26 0.99 -1.50 -13.84
CA ILE A 26 0.54 -0.48 -12.88
C ILE A 26 0.51 0.89 -13.57
N TRP A 27 1.56 1.22 -14.30
CA TRP A 27 1.67 2.47 -15.04
C TRP A 27 0.53 2.63 -16.04
N ASP A 28 0.28 1.57 -16.82
CA ASP A 28 -0.80 1.56 -17.80
C ASP A 28 -2.17 1.72 -17.14
N ALA A 29 -2.35 1.13 -15.97
CA ALA A 29 -3.59 1.25 -15.21
C ALA A 29 -3.85 2.71 -14.83
N PHE A 30 -2.85 3.40 -14.30
CA PHE A 30 -2.97 4.81 -13.96
C PHE A 30 -3.24 5.67 -15.19
N TRP A 31 -2.49 5.44 -16.25
CA TRP A 31 -2.64 6.18 -17.51
C TRP A 31 -4.05 6.02 -18.05
N SER A 32 -4.53 4.78 -18.15
CA SER A 32 -5.87 4.47 -18.66
C SER A 32 -6.96 4.98 -17.72
N GLY A 33 -6.67 5.11 -16.43
CA GLY A 33 -7.60 5.58 -15.43
C GLY A 33 -7.67 7.09 -15.27
N GLY A 34 -6.91 7.85 -16.10
CA GLY A 34 -7.00 9.30 -16.11
C GLY A 34 -5.86 10.04 -15.41
N ILE A 35 -4.85 9.33 -14.89
CA ILE A 35 -3.68 9.97 -14.29
C ILE A 35 -2.49 9.79 -15.22
N SER A 36 -2.11 10.87 -15.91
CA SER A 36 -1.03 10.84 -16.89
C SER A 36 0.24 11.57 -16.45
N ASN A 37 0.18 12.31 -15.34
CA ASN A 37 1.36 12.98 -14.81
C ASN A 37 2.25 11.95 -14.09
N PRO A 38 3.48 11.70 -14.57
CA PRO A 38 4.36 10.71 -13.96
C PRO A 38 4.65 10.95 -12.48
N LEU A 39 4.76 12.19 -12.06
CA LEU A 39 5.02 12.52 -10.66
C LEU A 39 3.82 12.16 -9.78
N GLU A 40 2.63 12.40 -10.29
CA GLU A 40 1.41 12.04 -9.57
C GLU A 40 1.26 10.52 -9.43
N VAL A 41 1.57 9.77 -10.50
CA VAL A 41 1.57 8.31 -10.46
C VAL A 41 2.52 7.79 -9.40
N LEU A 42 3.76 8.28 -9.41
CA LEU A 42 4.78 7.87 -8.43
C LEU A 42 4.35 8.21 -7.02
N GLU A 43 3.77 9.37 -6.83
CA GLU A 43 3.31 9.82 -5.52
C GLU A 43 2.20 8.93 -4.97
N GLN A 44 1.15 8.68 -5.78
CA GLN A 44 0.05 7.81 -5.36
C GLN A 44 0.53 6.38 -5.09
N LEU A 45 1.39 5.87 -5.95
CA LEU A 45 1.97 4.54 -5.78
C LEU A 45 2.78 4.44 -4.48
N THR A 46 3.55 5.46 -4.17
CA THR A 46 4.34 5.53 -2.94
C THR A 46 3.43 5.46 -1.70
N TYR A 47 2.32 6.19 -1.71
CA TYR A 47 1.37 6.14 -0.60
C TYR A 47 0.76 4.76 -0.42
N LEU A 48 0.37 4.10 -1.52
CA LEU A 48 -0.20 2.75 -1.45
C LEU A 48 0.81 1.74 -0.91
N LEU A 49 2.06 1.82 -1.35
CA LEU A 49 3.12 0.95 -0.85
C LEU A 49 3.40 1.21 0.62
N PHE A 50 3.32 2.45 1.05
CA PHE A 50 3.50 2.80 2.46
C PHE A 50 2.39 2.21 3.32
N ILE A 51 1.15 2.32 2.88
CA ILE A 51 -0.01 1.72 3.57
C ILE A 51 0.18 0.21 3.72
N ARG A 52 0.59 -0.44 2.64
CA ARG A 52 0.87 -1.88 2.66
C ARG A 52 1.97 -2.21 3.66
N ARG A 53 3.03 -1.39 3.68
CA ARG A 53 4.16 -1.59 4.60
C ARG A 53 3.72 -1.43 6.07
N LEU A 54 2.84 -0.49 6.36
CA LEU A 54 2.33 -0.31 7.71
C LEU A 54 1.60 -1.57 8.21
N ASP A 55 0.79 -2.19 7.36
CA ASP A 55 0.10 -3.42 7.71
C ASP A 55 1.08 -4.57 7.94
N GLU A 56 2.12 -4.68 7.10
CA GLU A 56 3.17 -5.68 7.29
C GLU A 56 3.87 -5.52 8.63
N LEU A 57 4.21 -4.29 8.98
CA LEU A 57 4.86 -3.99 10.26
C LEU A 57 3.96 -4.32 11.45
N GLN A 58 2.67 -3.99 11.36
CA GLN A 58 1.71 -4.32 12.39
C GLN A 58 1.61 -5.85 12.57
N THR A 59 1.55 -6.58 11.46
CA THR A 59 1.50 -8.05 11.48
C THR A 59 2.75 -8.65 12.13
N LEU A 60 3.92 -8.09 11.85
CA LEU A 60 5.16 -8.53 12.48
C LEU A 60 5.11 -8.35 14.00
N GLU A 61 4.59 -7.21 14.46
CA GLU A 61 4.46 -6.95 15.90
C GLU A 61 3.44 -7.90 16.55
N GLU A 62 2.33 -8.17 15.87
CA GLU A 62 1.32 -9.11 16.35
C GLU A 62 1.89 -10.53 16.48
N ASN A 63 2.64 -10.97 15.47
CA ASN A 63 3.28 -12.28 15.48
C ASN A 63 4.31 -12.40 16.59
N LYS A 64 5.08 -11.35 16.81
CA LYS A 64 6.07 -11.29 17.89
C LYS A 64 5.38 -11.38 19.26
N ALA A 65 4.30 -10.65 19.46
CA ALA A 65 3.54 -10.67 20.69
C ALA A 65 2.96 -12.06 20.97
N ASN A 66 2.41 -12.71 19.95
CA ASN A 66 1.86 -14.06 20.07
C ASN A 66 2.94 -15.09 20.43
N ARG A 67 4.12 -14.95 19.83
CA ARG A 67 5.22 -15.88 20.07
C ARG A 67 5.87 -15.71 21.44
N THR A 68 5.99 -14.48 21.92
CA THR A 68 6.65 -14.17 23.19
C THR A 68 5.70 -14.10 24.37
N GLY A 69 4.40 -14.03 24.13
CA GLY A 69 3.40 -13.84 25.17
C GLY A 69 3.37 -12.44 25.76
N LYS A 70 4.12 -11.51 25.18
CA LYS A 70 4.17 -10.12 25.64
C LYS A 70 3.18 -9.27 24.86
N GLN A 71 2.76 -8.16 25.44
CA GLN A 71 1.90 -7.21 24.74
C GLN A 71 2.69 -6.48 23.65
N ILE A 72 1.97 -6.00 22.65
CA ILE A 72 2.55 -5.20 21.57
C ILE A 72 3.01 -3.87 22.16
N GLU A 73 4.28 -3.56 22.01
CA GLU A 73 4.86 -2.31 22.51
C GLU A 73 4.46 -1.11 21.65
N ARG A 74 4.36 -1.33 20.34
CA ARG A 74 4.05 -0.28 19.37
C ARG A 74 2.95 -0.74 18.45
N ARG A 75 1.78 -0.15 18.59
CA ARG A 75 0.70 -0.36 17.62
C ARG A 75 0.71 0.76 16.61
N ILE A 76 0.66 0.37 15.33
CA ILE A 76 0.52 1.32 14.23
C ILE A 76 -0.95 1.69 14.09
N PHE A 77 -1.82 0.67 14.07
CA PHE A 77 -3.26 0.85 13.98
C PHE A 77 -3.86 0.70 15.37
N PRO A 78 -4.68 1.66 15.81
CA PRO A 78 -5.32 1.56 17.13
C PRO A 78 -6.21 0.32 17.25
N GLU A 79 -6.41 -0.13 18.46
CA GLU A 79 -7.34 -1.22 18.74
C GLU A 79 -8.78 -0.71 18.73
N GLY A 80 -9.69 -1.62 18.40
CA GLY A 80 -11.12 -1.35 18.50
C GLY A 80 -11.66 -0.52 17.36
N ASN A 81 -12.56 0.38 17.70
CA ASN A 81 -13.30 1.17 16.72
C ASN A 81 -13.02 2.66 16.88
N ASP A 82 -13.26 3.41 15.82
CA ASP A 82 -13.18 4.86 15.86
C ASP A 82 -14.44 5.45 16.53
N GLN A 83 -14.52 6.78 16.57
CA GLN A 83 -15.63 7.49 17.20
C GLN A 83 -16.98 7.17 16.56
N GLU A 84 -16.98 6.73 15.31
CA GLU A 84 -18.19 6.41 14.57
C GLU A 84 -18.53 4.92 14.62
N GLY A 85 -17.80 4.15 15.42
CA GLY A 85 -18.03 2.72 15.59
C GLY A 85 -17.45 1.84 14.49
N ARG A 86 -16.57 2.38 13.65
CA ARG A 86 -15.92 1.64 12.56
C ARG A 86 -14.59 1.09 13.01
N SER A 87 -14.30 -0.16 12.65
CA SER A 87 -13.05 -0.81 13.04
C SER A 87 -11.82 -0.11 12.46
N TRP A 88 -10.81 0.13 13.28
CA TRP A 88 -9.51 0.63 12.83
C TRP A 88 -8.82 -0.37 11.91
N ASP A 89 -9.12 -1.66 12.05
CA ASP A 89 -8.52 -2.69 11.19
C ASP A 89 -8.95 -2.54 9.73
N ASP A 90 -10.05 -1.87 9.45
CA ASP A 90 -10.48 -1.62 8.07
C ASP A 90 -9.50 -0.76 7.29
N LEU A 91 -8.59 -0.05 7.97
CA LEU A 91 -7.54 0.76 7.34
C LEU A 91 -6.35 -0.09 6.91
N ARG A 92 -6.27 -1.32 7.37
CA ARG A 92 -5.15 -2.21 7.04
C ARG A 92 -5.30 -2.72 5.61
N TRP A 93 -4.19 -2.79 4.90
CA TRP A 93 -4.14 -3.26 3.52
C TRP A 93 -4.83 -4.61 3.35
N SER A 94 -4.56 -5.56 4.22
CA SER A 94 -5.12 -6.90 4.16
C SER A 94 -6.64 -6.93 4.29
N ARG A 95 -7.22 -5.91 4.90
CA ARG A 95 -8.66 -5.83 5.13
C ARG A 95 -9.35 -5.06 4.00
N PHE A 96 -8.89 -3.84 3.71
CA PHE A 96 -9.62 -3.03 2.74
C PHE A 96 -9.48 -3.55 1.31
N LYS A 97 -8.40 -4.27 0.99
CA LYS A 97 -8.24 -4.83 -0.36
C LYS A 97 -9.33 -5.85 -0.72
N GLN A 98 -10.01 -6.39 0.26
CA GLN A 98 -11.11 -7.34 0.06
C GLN A 98 -12.47 -6.66 -0.07
N LYS A 99 -12.53 -5.36 0.10
CA LYS A 99 -13.76 -4.59 -0.01
C LYS A 99 -14.11 -4.33 -1.47
N SER A 100 -15.37 -3.95 -1.71
CA SER A 100 -15.79 -3.54 -3.05
C SER A 100 -15.01 -2.28 -3.48
N PRO A 101 -14.88 -2.01 -4.78
CA PRO A 101 -14.20 -0.80 -5.25
C PRO A 101 -14.76 0.48 -4.65
N ALA A 102 -16.08 0.58 -4.49
CA ALA A 102 -16.71 1.75 -3.91
C ALA A 102 -16.37 1.92 -2.43
N GLU A 103 -16.41 0.84 -1.66
CA GLU A 103 -16.06 0.86 -0.25
C GLU A 103 -14.56 1.16 -0.06
N MET A 104 -13.72 0.50 -0.85
CA MET A 104 -12.28 0.71 -0.84
C MET A 104 -11.95 2.19 -1.09
N PHE A 105 -12.59 2.78 -2.08
CA PHE A 105 -12.40 4.17 -2.44
C PHE A 105 -12.80 5.10 -1.29
N SER A 106 -13.95 4.84 -0.69
CA SER A 106 -14.45 5.62 0.45
C SER A 106 -13.52 5.53 1.66
N ILE A 107 -13.10 4.32 2.00
CA ILE A 107 -12.18 4.08 3.13
C ILE A 107 -10.86 4.81 2.88
N MET A 108 -10.32 4.70 1.68
CA MET A 108 -9.04 5.31 1.33
C MET A 108 -9.09 6.83 1.50
N GLY A 109 -10.07 7.48 0.90
CA GLY A 109 -10.17 8.94 0.91
C GLY A 109 -10.60 9.52 2.25
N LYS A 110 -11.51 8.86 2.94
CA LYS A 110 -12.13 9.41 4.15
C LYS A 110 -11.46 8.97 5.44
N ARG A 111 -10.73 7.86 5.42
CA ARG A 111 -10.17 7.29 6.64
C ARG A 111 -8.66 7.06 6.56
N VAL A 112 -8.19 6.39 5.51
CA VAL A 112 -6.78 6.01 5.41
C VAL A 112 -5.89 7.25 5.27
N PHE A 113 -6.19 8.13 4.34
CA PHE A 113 -5.35 9.32 4.13
C PHE A 113 -5.36 10.28 5.32
N PRO A 114 -6.49 10.55 5.97
CA PRO A 114 -6.46 11.31 7.23
C PRO A 114 -5.60 10.63 8.30
N PHE A 115 -5.64 9.31 8.40
CA PHE A 115 -4.81 8.55 9.32
C PHE A 115 -3.32 8.71 8.99
N LEU A 116 -2.94 8.63 7.71
CA LEU A 116 -1.56 8.85 7.28
C LEU A 116 -1.07 10.26 7.61
N GLN A 117 -1.92 11.25 7.41
CA GLN A 117 -1.59 12.64 7.72
C GLN A 117 -1.32 12.82 9.22
N GLU A 118 -2.12 12.21 10.06
CA GLU A 118 -1.90 12.23 11.51
C GLU A 118 -0.59 11.55 11.91
N LEU A 119 -0.29 10.39 11.31
CA LEU A 119 0.99 9.72 11.54
C LEU A 119 2.17 10.62 11.17
N GLY A 120 2.04 11.38 10.09
CA GLY A 120 3.06 12.33 9.65
C GLY A 120 3.25 13.45 10.67
N GLU A 121 2.17 13.96 11.23
CA GLU A 121 2.21 15.04 12.22
C GLU A 121 2.80 14.60 13.56
N GLU A 122 2.67 13.33 13.93
CA GLU A 122 3.24 12.79 15.17
C GLU A 122 4.77 12.74 15.14
N GLY A 123 5.38 13.07 14.01
CA GLY A 123 6.81 13.25 13.93
C GLY A 123 7.64 11.98 13.84
N SER A 124 7.03 10.83 13.53
CA SER A 124 7.82 9.64 13.27
C SER A 124 8.61 9.85 11.98
N THR A 125 9.88 9.49 12.01
CA THR A 125 10.82 9.81 10.94
C THR A 125 10.38 9.24 9.59
N TYR A 126 9.89 8.01 9.57
CA TYR A 126 9.50 7.36 8.32
C TYR A 126 8.13 7.82 7.80
N ALA A 127 7.32 8.42 8.66
CA ALA A 127 5.99 8.90 8.29
C ALA A 127 5.94 10.42 8.07
N GLY A 128 7.05 11.12 8.29
CA GLY A 128 7.07 12.59 8.27
C GLY A 128 6.57 13.21 6.97
N HIS A 129 6.83 12.56 5.82
CA HIS A 129 6.35 13.08 4.53
C HIS A 129 4.90 12.71 4.24
N MET A 130 4.25 11.98 5.12
CA MET A 130 2.84 11.64 4.93
C MET A 130 1.89 12.72 5.44
N LYS A 131 2.39 13.69 6.19
CA LYS A 131 1.53 14.77 6.73
C LYS A 131 0.80 15.57 5.65
N ASP A 132 1.39 15.69 4.46
CA ASP A 132 0.80 16.42 3.34
C ASP A 132 0.26 15.48 2.25
N ALA A 133 0.11 14.20 2.55
CA ALA A 133 -0.35 13.22 1.59
C ALA A 133 -1.77 13.53 1.12
N ARG A 134 -2.00 13.38 -0.19
CA ARG A 134 -3.31 13.60 -0.80
C ARG A 134 -3.67 12.43 -1.68
N PHE A 135 -4.89 11.98 -1.55
CA PHE A 135 -5.43 10.91 -2.38
C PHE A 135 -6.04 11.51 -3.65
N THR A 136 -5.45 11.24 -4.79
CA THR A 136 -5.88 11.81 -6.07
C THR A 136 -6.37 10.77 -7.08
N ILE A 137 -6.35 9.49 -6.75
CA ILE A 137 -6.91 8.46 -7.62
C ILE A 137 -8.40 8.75 -7.79
N PRO A 138 -8.88 8.91 -9.05
CA PRO A 138 -10.20 9.49 -9.27
C PRO A 138 -11.37 8.52 -9.10
N THR A 139 -11.15 7.21 -9.19
CA THR A 139 -12.23 6.23 -9.14
C THR A 139 -11.87 5.02 -8.31
N GLY A 140 -12.89 4.37 -7.75
CA GLY A 140 -12.72 3.10 -7.05
C GLY A 140 -12.26 1.98 -7.97
N ALA A 141 -12.70 2.00 -9.23
CA ALA A 141 -12.28 1.01 -10.21
C ALA A 141 -10.77 1.05 -10.44
N LEU A 142 -10.19 2.24 -10.60
CA LEU A 142 -8.75 2.40 -10.75
C LEU A 142 -8.02 1.97 -9.48
N LEU A 143 -8.48 2.42 -8.32
CA LEU A 143 -7.89 2.05 -7.04
C LEU A 143 -7.85 0.53 -6.86
N SER A 144 -8.98 -0.13 -7.11
CA SER A 144 -9.09 -1.58 -6.99
C SER A 144 -8.12 -2.30 -7.92
N LYS A 145 -8.01 -1.84 -9.16
CA LYS A 145 -7.10 -2.43 -10.14
C LYS A 145 -5.64 -2.29 -9.71
N VAL A 146 -5.25 -1.12 -9.24
CA VAL A 146 -3.87 -0.88 -8.79
C VAL A 146 -3.56 -1.72 -7.56
N VAL A 147 -4.47 -1.80 -6.61
CA VAL A 147 -4.31 -2.63 -5.41
C VAL A 147 -4.10 -4.10 -5.80
N ASP A 148 -4.91 -4.62 -6.71
CA ASP A 148 -4.75 -5.99 -7.20
C ASP A 148 -3.41 -6.21 -7.87
N LEU A 149 -2.94 -5.27 -8.67
CA LEU A 149 -1.65 -5.36 -9.33
C LEU A 149 -0.49 -5.33 -8.33
N LEU A 150 -0.60 -4.51 -7.29
CA LEU A 150 0.41 -4.45 -6.24
C LEU A 150 0.50 -5.74 -5.44
N ASP A 151 -0.60 -6.45 -5.31
CA ASP A 151 -0.68 -7.69 -4.55
C ASP A 151 -0.35 -8.95 -5.37
N ALA A 152 -0.32 -8.81 -6.66
CA ALA A 152 -0.08 -9.94 -7.57
C ALA A 152 1.35 -10.50 -7.47
#